data_ef4d4fecb11302c76071249eaea8102c
#
_entry.id   ef4d4fecb11302c76071249eaea8102c
#
_cell.length_a   1.000
_cell.length_b   1.000
_cell.length_c   1.000
_cell.angle_alpha   90.00
_cell.angle_beta   90.00
_cell.angle_gamma   90.00
#
_symmetry.space_group_name_H-M   'P 1'
#
loop_
_entity.id
_entity.type
_entity.pdbx_description
1 polymer ?
#
loop_
_entity_poly.entity_id
_entity_poly.type
_entity_poly.pdbx_seq_one_letter_code
_entity_poly.pdbx_strand_id
1 'polypeptide(L)'
;MKRRLGSLLLCLCMLLMVLTPMSVSAEGNGGSESVIPFPGEASGKVIGIAWRADTDSEFYTNIVTAIEEAGGVPVLLDQVCSADLSYDEEGKLTEGVDAMGALTEAAGKLVRTNTWHDSNAAEVIGDIDTVIFTGGEDISSSLFFDQVPWHGVVAEIDYNAERDVSDYLTMSYCLDHDLKVAGFCRGMQMLSVVSGGEIIQDIPAYYAEKGLPYNYEHRNNKATPDSYRDYAPHAVTIRRNSHVYDIYGAGTLEGCPSWHHQAVENVDNTRLKVTAFTETGGIRIIEAVERRDKTFAVGLQFHPEASLVKHLEGAENADQFMDYETALKIFRELVSEEAESEEEIPDAA
;
A
#
# COMPACT_ATOMS: atom_id res chain seq x y z
N MET A 1 -12.67 42.15 -46.76
CA MET A 1 -11.63 42.61 -47.67
C MET A 1 -10.30 42.15 -47.17
N LYS A 2 -9.54 41.42 -48.06
CA LYS A 2 -8.06 41.15 -48.08
C LYS A 2 -7.49 40.43 -46.84
N ARG A 3 -7.19 39.11 -46.84
CA ARG A 3 -6.14 38.31 -47.56
C ARG A 3 -4.69 38.75 -47.28
N ARG A 4 -3.89 37.85 -46.63
CA ARG A 4 -2.61 37.24 -47.08
C ARG A 4 -1.97 36.55 -45.89
N LEU A 5 -1.70 35.29 -45.81
CA LEU A 5 -0.87 34.30 -46.55
C LEU A 5 0.65 34.56 -46.45
N GLY A 6 1.34 33.52 -45.99
CA GLY A 6 2.78 33.25 -46.23
C GLY A 6 3.55 33.10 -44.90
N SER A 7 4.46 32.19 -44.67
CA SER A 7 5.02 31.11 -45.50
C SER A 7 5.87 30.19 -44.60
N LEU A 8 5.79 28.94 -44.84
CA LEU A 8 6.72 27.82 -44.68
C LEU A 8 8.22 28.20 -44.60
N LEU A 9 8.96 27.56 -43.69
CA LEU A 9 10.29 27.02 -44.07
C LEU A 9 10.60 25.73 -43.30
N LEU A 10 10.81 24.70 -44.09
CA LEU A 10 11.27 23.34 -43.79
C LEU A 10 12.73 23.37 -43.37
N CYS A 11 13.17 22.52 -42.43
CA CYS A 11 14.53 21.99 -42.45
C CYS A 11 14.47 20.50 -42.10
N LEU A 12 14.70 19.73 -43.16
CA LEU A 12 14.81 18.29 -43.30
C LEU A 12 16.26 17.89 -43.01
N CYS A 13 16.52 17.04 -42.03
CA CYS A 13 17.74 16.24 -41.99
C CYS A 13 17.38 14.77 -41.90
N MET A 14 17.48 14.11 -43.06
CA MET A 14 17.45 12.65 -43.18
C MET A 14 18.74 12.06 -42.63
N LEU A 15 18.60 10.99 -41.82
CA LEU A 15 19.65 9.97 -41.73
C LEU A 15 18.99 8.61 -41.98
N LEU A 16 19.24 8.08 -43.19
CA LEU A 16 18.89 6.71 -43.57
C LEU A 16 19.74 5.72 -42.78
N MET A 17 19.12 4.79 -42.09
CA MET A 17 19.71 3.47 -41.82
C MET A 17 18.76 2.39 -42.36
N VAL A 18 19.36 1.62 -43.26
CA VAL A 18 18.78 0.49 -44.00
C VAL A 18 18.54 -0.65 -43.01
N LEU A 19 17.30 -1.07 -42.85
CA LEU A 19 16.93 -2.32 -42.18
C LEU A 19 16.37 -3.27 -43.23
N THR A 20 17.07 -4.38 -43.46
CA THR A 20 16.58 -5.53 -44.23
C THR A 20 15.55 -6.30 -43.44
N PRO A 21 14.42 -6.74 -43.99
CA PRO A 21 13.46 -7.55 -43.32
C PRO A 21 13.89 -9.04 -43.32
N MET A 22 14.07 -9.61 -42.15
CA MET A 22 14.01 -11.08 -41.98
C MET A 22 12.58 -11.46 -41.62
N SER A 23 11.93 -12.17 -42.51
CA SER A 23 10.65 -12.83 -42.28
C SER A 23 10.88 -14.08 -41.43
N VAL A 24 10.24 -14.14 -40.27
CA VAL A 24 10.02 -15.38 -39.50
C VAL A 24 8.53 -15.57 -39.33
N SER A 25 8.08 -16.74 -39.78
CA SER A 25 6.69 -17.19 -39.76
C SER A 25 6.20 -17.36 -38.30
N ALA A 26 5.03 -16.82 -38.01
CA ALA A 26 4.32 -17.07 -36.77
C ALA A 26 3.60 -18.42 -36.81
N GLU A 27 3.88 -19.28 -35.87
CA GLU A 27 2.91 -20.28 -35.40
C GLU A 27 2.60 -19.93 -33.93
N GLY A 28 1.30 -19.77 -33.66
CA GLY A 28 0.81 -19.25 -32.42
C GLY A 28 0.89 -20.23 -31.26
N ASN A 29 1.12 -19.69 -30.10
CA ASN A 29 0.58 -20.24 -28.86
C ASN A 29 0.37 -19.07 -27.88
N GLY A 30 -0.89 -18.90 -27.46
CA GLY A 30 -1.25 -17.85 -26.51
C GLY A 30 -0.72 -18.21 -25.12
N GLY A 31 0.18 -17.37 -24.64
CA GLY A 31 0.58 -17.28 -23.25
C GLY A 31 0.76 -15.80 -22.97
N SER A 32 0.11 -15.29 -21.94
CA SER A 32 0.33 -13.91 -21.48
C SER A 32 1.80 -13.78 -21.09
N GLU A 33 2.54 -12.97 -21.84
CA GLU A 33 3.88 -12.58 -21.42
C GLU A 33 3.75 -11.64 -20.22
N SER A 34 3.96 -12.18 -19.02
CA SER A 34 4.34 -11.36 -17.88
C SER A 34 5.58 -10.58 -18.25
N VAL A 35 5.51 -9.25 -18.25
CA VAL A 35 6.65 -8.37 -18.50
C VAL A 35 7.60 -8.47 -17.32
N ILE A 36 8.46 -9.49 -17.35
CA ILE A 36 9.64 -9.52 -16.47
C ILE A 36 10.64 -8.56 -17.12
N PRO A 37 11.13 -7.51 -16.44
CA PRO A 37 12.16 -6.67 -16.98
C PRO A 37 13.40 -7.51 -17.30
N PHE A 38 14.05 -7.26 -18.44
CA PHE A 38 15.29 -7.91 -18.83
C PHE A 38 16.34 -7.78 -17.71
N PRO A 39 17.03 -8.84 -17.32
CA PRO A 39 18.01 -8.80 -16.25
C PRO A 39 19.27 -8.09 -16.72
N GLY A 40 19.43 -6.85 -16.29
CA GLY A 40 20.71 -6.23 -16.07
C GLY A 40 20.97 -6.30 -14.57
N GLU A 41 21.72 -7.31 -14.14
CA GLU A 41 22.38 -7.47 -12.84
C GLU A 41 21.87 -6.64 -11.62
N ALA A 42 20.58 -6.66 -11.31
CA ALA A 42 20.10 -6.26 -10.02
C ALA A 42 20.07 -7.52 -9.13
N SER A 43 21.07 -7.67 -8.27
CA SER A 43 21.20 -8.78 -7.33
C SER A 43 20.33 -8.58 -6.08
N GLY A 44 19.23 -7.84 -6.17
CA GLY A 44 18.34 -7.52 -5.06
C GLY A 44 17.11 -8.42 -5.00
N LYS A 45 16.57 -8.61 -3.80
CA LYS A 45 15.30 -9.31 -3.58
C LYS A 45 14.16 -8.58 -4.30
N VAL A 46 13.33 -9.33 -5.02
CA VAL A 46 12.14 -8.79 -5.68
C VAL A 46 11.04 -8.55 -4.66
N ILE A 47 10.51 -7.34 -4.64
CA ILE A 47 9.43 -6.93 -3.75
C ILE A 47 8.20 -6.56 -4.57
N GLY A 48 7.12 -7.32 -4.41
CA GLY A 48 5.83 -7.01 -5.02
C GLY A 48 5.19 -5.78 -4.34
N ILE A 49 4.69 -4.86 -5.15
CA ILE A 49 3.85 -3.75 -4.66
C ILE A 49 2.43 -4.05 -5.12
N ALA A 50 1.48 -4.12 -4.18
CA ALA A 50 0.08 -4.38 -4.50
C ALA A 50 -0.45 -3.35 -5.51
N TRP A 51 -1.30 -3.81 -6.41
CA TRP A 51 -1.80 -3.04 -7.55
C TRP A 51 -2.42 -1.70 -7.16
N ARG A 52 -2.16 -0.70 -8.00
CA ARG A 52 -2.85 0.59 -8.00
C ARG A 52 -2.82 1.22 -9.40
N ALA A 53 -3.83 2.00 -9.71
CA ALA A 53 -3.94 2.66 -11.02
C ALA A 53 -3.09 3.93 -11.12
N ASP A 54 -2.87 4.65 -10.01
CA ASP A 54 -2.19 5.95 -9.93
C ASP A 54 -0.70 5.79 -9.57
N THR A 55 0.09 5.31 -10.51
CA THR A 55 1.53 5.05 -10.33
C THR A 55 2.40 6.32 -10.31
N ASP A 56 1.83 7.48 -10.55
CA ASP A 56 2.43 8.80 -10.37
C ASP A 56 2.20 9.39 -8.97
N SER A 57 1.40 8.72 -8.15
CA SER A 57 1.15 9.11 -6.76
C SER A 57 2.40 8.98 -5.90
N GLU A 58 2.62 9.94 -4.98
CA GLU A 58 3.69 9.85 -3.98
C GLU A 58 3.59 8.60 -3.08
N PHE A 59 2.40 8.07 -2.84
CA PHE A 59 2.22 6.81 -2.10
C PHE A 59 2.82 5.60 -2.81
N TYR A 60 3.01 5.66 -4.13
CA TYR A 60 3.69 4.63 -4.91
C TYR A 60 5.17 4.95 -5.12
N THR A 61 5.48 6.15 -5.62
CA THR A 61 6.85 6.52 -5.98
C THR A 61 7.80 6.54 -4.79
N ASN A 62 7.30 6.94 -3.60
CA ASN A 62 8.10 6.90 -2.37
C ASN A 62 8.41 5.46 -1.94
N ILE A 63 7.46 4.52 -2.10
CA ILE A 63 7.69 3.09 -1.82
C ILE A 63 8.71 2.50 -2.78
N VAL A 64 8.60 2.81 -4.08
CA VAL A 64 9.60 2.39 -5.09
C VAL A 64 11.00 2.87 -4.68
N THR A 65 11.14 4.16 -4.39
CA THR A 65 12.41 4.75 -3.93
C THR A 65 12.92 4.06 -2.66
N ALA A 66 12.06 3.79 -1.69
CA ALA A 66 12.46 3.17 -0.43
C ALA A 66 12.93 1.71 -0.59
N ILE A 67 12.31 0.94 -1.50
CA ILE A 67 12.74 -0.42 -1.84
C ILE A 67 14.13 -0.37 -2.52
N GLU A 68 14.32 0.54 -3.49
CA GLU A 68 15.59 0.70 -4.20
C GLU A 68 16.73 1.13 -3.26
N GLU A 69 16.47 2.09 -2.36
CA GLU A 69 17.43 2.52 -1.32
C GLU A 69 17.79 1.40 -0.34
N ALA A 70 16.88 0.47 -0.10
CA ALA A 70 17.15 -0.72 0.70
C ALA A 70 17.90 -1.83 -0.07
N GLY A 71 18.08 -1.69 -1.39
CA GLY A 71 18.73 -2.65 -2.27
C GLY A 71 17.81 -3.72 -2.85
N GLY A 72 16.50 -3.55 -2.76
CA GLY A 72 15.49 -4.41 -3.37
C GLY A 72 15.15 -4.01 -4.81
N VAL A 73 14.33 -4.83 -5.46
CA VAL A 73 13.81 -4.61 -6.82
C VAL A 73 12.29 -4.48 -6.73
N PRO A 74 11.72 -3.27 -6.88
CA PRO A 74 10.27 -3.06 -6.82
C PRO A 74 9.59 -3.57 -8.09
N VAL A 75 8.48 -4.30 -7.95
CA VAL A 75 7.62 -4.77 -9.04
C VAL A 75 6.18 -4.46 -8.70
N LEU A 76 5.52 -3.63 -9.52
CA LEU A 76 4.08 -3.43 -9.39
C LEU A 76 3.36 -4.70 -9.83
N LEU A 77 2.53 -5.26 -8.97
CA LEU A 77 1.68 -6.40 -9.29
C LEU A 77 0.54 -5.96 -10.21
N ASP A 78 0.09 -6.87 -11.06
CA ASP A 78 -1.13 -6.67 -11.84
C ASP A 78 -2.36 -6.65 -10.93
N GLN A 79 -3.48 -6.16 -11.45
CA GLN A 79 -4.75 -6.15 -10.73
C GLN A 79 -5.23 -7.57 -10.43
N VAL A 80 -5.47 -7.86 -9.16
CA VAL A 80 -6.15 -9.11 -8.77
C VAL A 80 -7.65 -8.91 -8.89
N CYS A 81 -8.27 -9.74 -9.74
CA CYS A 81 -9.69 -9.71 -10.03
C CYS A 81 -10.40 -10.93 -9.43
N SER A 82 -11.60 -10.71 -8.86
CA SER A 82 -12.50 -11.79 -8.44
C SER A 82 -13.27 -12.35 -9.64
N ALA A 83 -13.38 -13.67 -9.75
CA ALA A 83 -14.22 -14.31 -10.75
C ALA A 83 -15.74 -14.12 -10.49
N ASP A 84 -16.10 -13.69 -9.29
CA ASP A 84 -17.50 -13.44 -8.90
C ASP A 84 -17.99 -12.03 -9.32
N LEU A 85 -17.11 -11.17 -9.82
CA LEU A 85 -17.42 -9.80 -10.21
C LEU A 85 -17.17 -9.62 -11.71
N SER A 86 -17.85 -8.64 -12.30
CA SER A 86 -17.75 -8.36 -13.73
C SER A 86 -16.89 -7.12 -13.97
N TYR A 87 -15.95 -7.24 -14.91
CA TYR A 87 -15.01 -6.17 -15.28
C TYR A 87 -15.12 -5.85 -16.77
N ASP A 88 -14.78 -4.63 -17.14
CA ASP A 88 -14.59 -4.24 -18.54
C ASP A 88 -13.14 -4.54 -19.01
N GLU A 89 -12.84 -4.14 -20.25
CA GLU A 89 -11.53 -4.37 -20.87
C GLU A 89 -10.39 -3.59 -20.18
N GLU A 90 -10.71 -2.51 -19.45
CA GLU A 90 -9.77 -1.70 -18.68
C GLU A 90 -9.63 -2.15 -17.21
N GLY A 91 -10.29 -3.24 -16.82
CA GLY A 91 -10.26 -3.78 -15.45
C GLY A 91 -11.17 -3.03 -14.47
N LYS A 92 -12.10 -2.19 -14.97
CA LYS A 92 -13.09 -1.49 -14.15
C LYS A 92 -14.29 -2.37 -13.85
N LEU A 93 -14.80 -2.29 -12.62
CA LEU A 93 -16.03 -2.98 -12.24
C LEU A 93 -17.23 -2.40 -13.01
N THR A 94 -17.95 -3.28 -13.72
CA THR A 94 -19.16 -2.89 -14.48
C THR A 94 -20.43 -2.88 -13.63
N GLU A 95 -20.38 -3.50 -12.45
CA GLU A 95 -21.44 -3.54 -11.45
C GLU A 95 -20.84 -3.72 -10.04
N GLY A 96 -21.66 -3.58 -9.02
CA GLY A 96 -21.20 -3.77 -7.63
C GLY A 96 -20.51 -2.55 -7.01
N VAL A 97 -20.58 -1.39 -7.68
CA VAL A 97 -20.03 -0.11 -7.19
C VAL A 97 -21.17 0.87 -6.99
N ASP A 98 -21.16 1.62 -5.90
CA ASP A 98 -22.16 2.64 -5.62
C ASP A 98 -21.80 4.01 -6.25
N ALA A 99 -22.69 5.00 -6.06
CA ALA A 99 -22.49 6.35 -6.61
C ALA A 99 -21.29 7.12 -6.01
N MET A 100 -20.69 6.62 -4.92
CA MET A 100 -19.55 7.21 -4.24
C MET A 100 -18.23 6.48 -4.56
N GLY A 101 -18.28 5.45 -5.42
CA GLY A 101 -17.13 4.65 -5.79
C GLY A 101 -16.82 3.50 -4.84
N ALA A 102 -17.64 3.28 -3.81
CA ALA A 102 -17.47 2.18 -2.88
C ALA A 102 -18.08 0.86 -3.39
N LEU A 103 -17.54 -0.27 -2.96
CA LEU A 103 -18.16 -1.58 -3.17
C LEU A 103 -19.53 -1.62 -2.47
N THR A 104 -20.55 -2.07 -3.20
CA THR A 104 -21.85 -2.37 -2.61
C THR A 104 -21.77 -3.52 -1.62
N GLU A 105 -22.73 -3.61 -0.69
CA GLU A 105 -22.85 -4.70 0.28
C GLU A 105 -22.80 -6.09 -0.39
N ALA A 106 -23.47 -6.26 -1.51
CA ALA A 106 -23.52 -7.52 -2.23
C ALA A 106 -22.14 -7.92 -2.78
N ALA A 107 -21.42 -6.97 -3.41
CA ALA A 107 -20.09 -7.19 -3.96
C ALA A 107 -19.07 -7.44 -2.84
N GLY A 108 -19.05 -6.59 -1.80
CA GLY A 108 -18.16 -6.76 -0.65
C GLY A 108 -18.35 -8.10 0.06
N LYS A 109 -19.61 -8.58 0.15
CA LYS A 109 -19.90 -9.90 0.73
C LYS A 109 -19.32 -11.04 -0.11
N LEU A 110 -19.38 -10.97 -1.44
CA LEU A 110 -18.77 -11.98 -2.32
C LEU A 110 -17.25 -12.01 -2.09
N VAL A 111 -16.60 -10.86 -2.12
CA VAL A 111 -15.15 -10.73 -1.89
C VAL A 111 -14.74 -11.31 -0.53
N ARG A 112 -15.44 -10.96 0.55
CA ARG A 112 -15.16 -11.47 1.89
C ARG A 112 -15.42 -12.97 2.04
N THR A 113 -16.39 -13.53 1.33
CA THR A 113 -16.78 -14.95 1.45
C THR A 113 -15.84 -15.86 0.70
N ASN A 114 -15.52 -15.50 -0.55
CA ASN A 114 -14.74 -16.35 -1.45
C ASN A 114 -13.24 -16.07 -1.35
N THR A 115 -12.88 -14.88 -0.86
CA THR A 115 -11.50 -14.44 -0.70
C THR A 115 -10.71 -14.63 -2.02
N TRP A 116 -9.44 -14.97 -1.97
CA TRP A 116 -8.60 -15.18 -3.15
C TRP A 116 -8.90 -16.46 -3.95
N HIS A 117 -9.70 -17.41 -3.41
CA HIS A 117 -9.90 -18.74 -4.02
C HIS A 117 -10.56 -18.66 -5.41
N ASP A 118 -11.47 -17.70 -5.62
CA ASP A 118 -12.11 -17.44 -6.90
C ASP A 118 -11.52 -16.17 -7.55
N SER A 119 -10.19 -16.13 -7.71
CA SER A 119 -9.45 -14.99 -8.28
C SER A 119 -8.20 -15.45 -9.03
N ASN A 120 -7.53 -14.50 -9.70
CA ASN A 120 -6.23 -14.68 -10.34
C ASN A 120 -5.04 -14.38 -9.41
N ALA A 121 -5.23 -14.32 -8.08
CA ALA A 121 -4.17 -13.92 -7.13
C ALA A 121 -2.92 -14.80 -7.23
N ALA A 122 -3.08 -16.12 -7.34
CA ALA A 122 -1.96 -17.05 -7.47
C ALA A 122 -1.13 -16.82 -8.75
N GLU A 123 -1.77 -16.41 -9.85
CA GLU A 123 -1.11 -16.11 -11.11
C GLU A 123 -0.35 -14.76 -11.01
N VAL A 124 -1.00 -13.75 -10.44
CA VAL A 124 -0.43 -12.40 -10.30
C VAL A 124 0.76 -12.39 -9.36
N ILE A 125 0.69 -13.06 -8.23
CA ILE A 125 1.75 -13.07 -7.22
C ILE A 125 2.90 -13.98 -7.66
N GLY A 126 2.60 -15.14 -8.28
CA GLY A 126 3.62 -16.06 -8.79
C GLY A 126 4.62 -16.46 -7.71
N ASP A 127 5.91 -16.28 -8.00
CA ASP A 127 7.02 -16.64 -7.12
C ASP A 127 7.47 -15.49 -6.17
N ILE A 128 6.69 -14.40 -6.07
CA ILE A 128 7.00 -13.29 -5.17
C ILE A 128 6.68 -13.69 -3.73
N ASP A 129 7.64 -13.55 -2.84
CA ASP A 129 7.53 -13.94 -1.43
C ASP A 129 7.32 -12.77 -0.46
N THR A 130 7.45 -11.53 -0.94
CA THR A 130 7.32 -10.32 -0.15
C THR A 130 6.45 -9.31 -0.87
N VAL A 131 5.38 -8.84 -0.23
CA VAL A 131 4.42 -7.90 -0.82
C VAL A 131 4.21 -6.69 0.09
N ILE A 132 4.28 -5.50 -0.51
CA ILE A 132 3.99 -4.21 0.14
C ILE A 132 2.63 -3.70 -0.33
N PHE A 133 1.80 -3.28 0.62
CA PHE A 133 0.53 -2.57 0.39
C PHE A 133 0.72 -1.09 0.75
N THR A 134 0.49 -0.22 -0.22
CA THR A 134 0.76 1.22 -0.08
C THR A 134 -0.39 2.00 0.58
N GLY A 135 -0.14 3.25 0.95
CA GLY A 135 -1.17 4.21 1.33
C GLY A 135 -2.14 4.54 0.18
N GLY A 136 -3.14 5.36 0.44
CA GLY A 136 -4.11 5.86 -0.56
C GLY A 136 -5.54 5.96 -0.03
N GLU A 137 -6.50 5.66 -0.88
CA GLU A 137 -7.93 5.88 -0.74
C GLU A 137 -8.55 5.13 0.45
N ASP A 138 -9.76 5.51 0.84
CA ASP A 138 -10.56 4.86 1.87
C ASP A 138 -10.97 3.43 1.47
N ILE A 139 -11.11 2.54 2.44
CA ILE A 139 -11.60 1.18 2.20
C ILE A 139 -13.13 1.16 2.33
N SER A 140 -13.81 0.56 1.34
CA SER A 140 -15.25 0.36 1.36
C SER A 140 -15.72 -0.39 2.61
N SER A 141 -16.66 0.19 3.34
CA SER A 141 -17.18 -0.41 4.58
C SER A 141 -17.87 -1.76 4.38
N SER A 142 -18.27 -2.08 3.15
CA SER A 142 -18.81 -3.38 2.77
C SER A 142 -17.80 -4.54 2.92
N LEU A 143 -16.50 -4.23 3.03
CA LEU A 143 -15.45 -5.19 3.35
C LEU A 143 -15.23 -5.37 4.86
N PHE A 144 -15.81 -4.53 5.70
CA PHE A 144 -15.70 -4.68 7.16
C PHE A 144 -16.59 -5.81 7.66
N PHE A 145 -16.14 -6.47 8.72
CA PHE A 145 -16.92 -7.54 9.35
C PHE A 145 -18.22 -7.00 9.94
N ASP A 146 -18.13 -5.90 10.69
CA ASP A 146 -19.27 -5.14 11.19
C ASP A 146 -19.33 -3.82 10.41
N GLN A 147 -20.36 -3.72 9.55
CA GLN A 147 -20.52 -2.54 8.71
C GLN A 147 -21.01 -1.36 9.51
N VAL A 148 -20.31 -0.26 9.40
CA VAL A 148 -20.69 1.00 10.04
C VAL A 148 -20.96 2.05 8.94
N PRO A 149 -22.09 2.76 8.97
CA PRO A 149 -22.32 3.88 8.06
C PRO A 149 -21.23 4.93 8.18
N TRP A 150 -20.93 5.63 7.07
CA TRP A 150 -19.98 6.74 7.09
C TRP A 150 -20.39 7.84 8.08
N HIS A 151 -19.50 8.25 8.94
CA HIS A 151 -19.72 9.28 9.98
C HIS A 151 -18.99 10.59 9.72
N GLY A 152 -18.04 10.63 8.78
CA GLY A 152 -17.18 11.77 8.55
C GLY A 152 -17.77 12.80 7.58
N VAL A 153 -16.91 13.71 7.13
CA VAL A 153 -17.25 14.73 6.15
C VAL A 153 -17.36 14.10 4.77
N VAL A 154 -18.52 14.21 4.11
CA VAL A 154 -18.78 13.60 2.79
C VAL A 154 -17.74 14.02 1.74
N ALA A 155 -17.23 15.25 1.81
CA ALA A 155 -16.21 15.75 0.90
C ALA A 155 -14.81 15.14 1.10
N GLU A 156 -14.60 14.35 2.16
CA GLU A 156 -13.35 13.62 2.45
C GLU A 156 -13.41 12.15 2.02
N ILE A 157 -14.55 11.68 1.51
CA ILE A 157 -14.72 10.32 1.00
C ILE A 157 -13.90 10.17 -0.28
N ASP A 158 -13.10 9.11 -0.34
CA ASP A 158 -12.26 8.78 -1.49
C ASP A 158 -12.16 7.25 -1.62
N TYR A 159 -13.13 6.63 -2.33
CA TYR A 159 -13.18 5.18 -2.52
C TYR A 159 -12.66 4.75 -3.89
N ASN A 160 -12.04 3.59 -3.93
CA ASN A 160 -11.62 2.90 -5.15
C ASN A 160 -11.99 1.42 -5.04
N ALA A 161 -13.15 1.06 -5.60
CA ALA A 161 -13.70 -0.28 -5.47
C ALA A 161 -12.81 -1.36 -6.12
N GLU A 162 -12.19 -1.07 -7.26
CA GLU A 162 -11.28 -2.00 -7.93
C GLU A 162 -10.05 -2.29 -7.07
N ARG A 163 -9.48 -1.26 -6.45
CA ARG A 163 -8.36 -1.40 -5.55
C ARG A 163 -8.74 -2.13 -4.27
N ASP A 164 -9.94 -1.89 -3.76
CA ASP A 164 -10.48 -2.60 -2.60
C ASP A 164 -10.54 -4.11 -2.84
N VAL A 165 -11.07 -4.53 -4.00
CA VAL A 165 -11.10 -5.95 -4.39
C VAL A 165 -9.69 -6.48 -4.53
N SER A 166 -8.85 -5.81 -5.32
CA SER A 166 -7.48 -6.27 -5.59
C SER A 166 -6.66 -6.42 -4.31
N ASP A 167 -6.65 -5.39 -3.45
CA ASP A 167 -5.90 -5.43 -2.19
C ASP A 167 -6.43 -6.47 -1.21
N TYR A 168 -7.77 -6.63 -1.10
CA TYR A 168 -8.37 -7.63 -0.22
C TYR A 168 -7.98 -9.05 -0.62
N LEU A 169 -8.06 -9.38 -1.91
CA LEU A 169 -7.74 -10.70 -2.44
C LEU A 169 -6.24 -10.98 -2.36
N THR A 170 -5.40 -10.01 -2.73
CA THR A 170 -3.94 -10.11 -2.62
C THR A 170 -3.51 -10.31 -1.17
N MET A 171 -4.04 -9.51 -0.23
CA MET A 171 -3.75 -9.64 1.20
C MET A 171 -4.18 -11.01 1.73
N SER A 172 -5.38 -11.47 1.36
CA SER A 172 -5.88 -12.79 1.77
C SER A 172 -4.97 -13.91 1.28
N TYR A 173 -4.52 -13.84 0.02
CA TYR A 173 -3.58 -14.82 -0.55
C TYR A 173 -2.25 -14.81 0.20
N CYS A 174 -1.65 -13.63 0.40
CA CYS A 174 -0.37 -13.51 1.10
C CYS A 174 -0.45 -14.08 2.52
N LEU A 175 -1.54 -13.79 3.24
CA LEU A 175 -1.72 -14.30 4.60
C LEU A 175 -1.90 -15.83 4.61
N ASP A 176 -2.65 -16.41 3.68
CA ASP A 176 -2.87 -17.86 3.65
C ASP A 176 -1.60 -18.63 3.27
N HIS A 177 -0.72 -18.03 2.47
CA HIS A 177 0.55 -18.63 2.05
C HIS A 177 1.76 -18.23 2.92
N ASP A 178 1.51 -17.47 4.01
CA ASP A 178 2.54 -16.98 4.92
C ASP A 178 3.65 -16.17 4.23
N LEU A 179 3.29 -15.39 3.19
CA LEU A 179 4.23 -14.49 2.53
C LEU A 179 4.59 -13.32 3.46
N LYS A 180 5.78 -12.75 3.26
CA LYS A 180 6.21 -11.56 4.01
C LYS A 180 5.39 -10.35 3.57
N VAL A 181 4.65 -9.72 4.49
CA VAL A 181 3.72 -8.63 4.21
C VAL A 181 4.06 -7.39 5.01
N ALA A 182 4.13 -6.24 4.34
CA ALA A 182 4.10 -4.93 4.99
C ALA A 182 2.97 -4.07 4.41
N GLY A 183 2.15 -3.48 5.29
CA GLY A 183 1.10 -2.53 4.92
C GLY A 183 1.38 -1.16 5.49
N PHE A 184 1.38 -0.11 4.63
CA PHE A 184 1.55 1.27 5.05
C PHE A 184 0.22 2.03 4.94
N CYS A 185 -0.18 2.75 5.99
CA CYS A 185 -1.40 3.54 6.08
C CYS A 185 -2.64 2.71 5.69
N ARG A 186 -3.19 2.90 4.49
CA ARG A 186 -4.29 2.08 3.96
C ARG A 186 -3.94 0.58 3.94
N GLY A 187 -2.68 0.22 3.64
CA GLY A 187 -2.22 -1.18 3.67
C GLY A 187 -2.31 -1.82 5.06
N MET A 188 -2.03 -1.09 6.15
CA MET A 188 -2.27 -1.55 7.52
C MET A 188 -3.77 -1.72 7.80
N GLN A 189 -4.59 -0.80 7.32
CA GLN A 189 -6.05 -0.89 7.47
C GLN A 189 -6.59 -2.11 6.72
N MET A 190 -6.11 -2.39 5.50
CA MET A 190 -6.48 -3.58 4.73
C MET A 190 -6.06 -4.88 5.45
N LEU A 191 -4.85 -4.94 6.01
CA LEU A 191 -4.41 -6.07 6.85
C LEU A 191 -5.38 -6.28 8.02
N SER A 192 -5.85 -5.18 8.62
CA SER A 192 -6.81 -5.24 9.74
C SER A 192 -8.19 -5.71 9.27
N VAL A 193 -8.71 -5.19 8.18
CA VAL A 193 -10.01 -5.56 7.59
C VAL A 193 -10.05 -7.05 7.21
N VAL A 194 -9.05 -7.54 6.48
CA VAL A 194 -8.92 -8.96 6.10
C VAL A 194 -8.82 -9.87 7.33
N SER A 195 -8.26 -9.35 8.41
CA SER A 195 -8.13 -10.09 9.69
C SER A 195 -9.34 -9.97 10.60
N GLY A 196 -10.37 -9.21 10.23
CA GLY A 196 -11.60 -9.02 11.01
C GLY A 196 -11.52 -7.90 12.06
N GLY A 197 -10.58 -6.97 11.92
CA GLY A 197 -10.47 -5.76 12.75
C GLY A 197 -11.50 -4.69 12.37
N GLU A 198 -11.73 -3.77 13.28
CA GLU A 198 -12.67 -2.65 13.14
C GLU A 198 -11.92 -1.38 12.75
N ILE A 199 -12.56 -0.50 11.98
CA ILE A 199 -11.99 0.75 11.45
C ILE A 199 -12.76 1.96 11.96
N ILE A 200 -12.05 2.93 12.53
CA ILE A 200 -12.52 4.31 12.69
C ILE A 200 -12.56 4.95 11.30
N GLN A 201 -13.75 5.25 10.81
CA GLN A 201 -13.91 5.79 9.46
C GLN A 201 -13.50 7.26 9.34
N ASP A 202 -13.55 8.02 10.43
CA ASP A 202 -13.11 9.42 10.47
C ASP A 202 -12.68 9.82 11.88
N ILE A 203 -11.40 10.01 12.08
CA ILE A 203 -10.81 10.36 13.40
C ILE A 203 -11.42 11.68 13.95
N PRO A 204 -11.56 12.77 13.18
CA PRO A 204 -12.23 13.98 13.67
C PRO A 204 -13.65 13.73 14.20
N ALA A 205 -14.46 12.96 13.48
CA ALA A 205 -15.81 12.60 13.93
C ALA A 205 -15.79 11.73 15.19
N TYR A 206 -14.88 10.76 15.26
CA TYR A 206 -14.70 9.89 16.42
C TYR A 206 -14.35 10.67 17.70
N TYR A 207 -13.48 11.70 17.59
CA TYR A 207 -13.18 12.60 18.69
C TYR A 207 -14.40 13.46 19.07
N ALA A 208 -15.13 13.97 18.08
CA ALA A 208 -16.32 14.80 18.31
C ALA A 208 -17.44 14.03 19.02
N GLU A 209 -17.68 12.76 18.67
CA GLU A 209 -18.65 11.88 19.34
C GLU A 209 -18.31 11.65 20.81
N LYS A 210 -17.02 11.65 21.15
CA LYS A 210 -16.55 11.52 22.54
C LYS A 210 -16.51 12.87 23.28
N GLY A 211 -16.90 13.97 22.60
CA GLY A 211 -16.85 15.31 23.18
C GLY A 211 -15.44 15.86 23.41
N LEU A 212 -14.46 15.37 22.64
CA LEU A 212 -13.06 15.74 22.77
C LEU A 212 -12.59 16.56 21.56
N PRO A 213 -11.67 17.53 21.75
CA PRO A 213 -11.07 18.24 20.64
C PRO A 213 -10.07 17.35 19.90
N TYR A 214 -10.02 17.46 18.57
CA TYR A 214 -9.02 16.82 17.73
C TYR A 214 -7.94 17.84 17.35
N ASN A 215 -6.66 17.46 17.46
CA ASN A 215 -5.50 18.34 17.27
C ASN A 215 -4.82 18.18 15.89
N TYR A 216 -5.40 17.38 15.00
CA TYR A 216 -4.90 17.13 13.64
C TYR A 216 -3.49 16.49 13.56
N GLU A 217 -3.08 15.76 14.59
CA GLU A 217 -1.76 15.09 14.62
C GLU A 217 -1.62 13.95 13.61
N HIS A 218 -2.74 13.37 13.13
CA HIS A 218 -2.72 12.29 12.14
C HIS A 218 -2.85 12.78 10.70
N ARG A 219 -3.26 14.01 10.48
CA ARG A 219 -3.37 14.63 9.16
C ARG A 219 -3.47 16.14 9.27
N ASN A 220 -2.50 16.86 8.70
CA ASN A 220 -2.53 18.32 8.67
C ASN A 220 -3.80 18.86 7.99
N ASN A 221 -4.27 20.01 8.45
CA ASN A 221 -5.27 20.77 7.72
C ASN A 221 -4.67 21.37 6.45
N LYS A 222 -5.45 21.42 5.37
CA LYS A 222 -5.08 22.24 4.22
C LYS A 222 -5.15 23.72 4.58
N ALA A 223 -4.14 24.49 4.17
CA ALA A 223 -4.15 25.95 4.34
C ALA A 223 -5.25 26.61 3.50
N THR A 224 -5.52 26.07 2.29
CA THR A 224 -6.65 26.36 1.42
C THR A 224 -7.15 25.08 0.80
N PRO A 225 -8.39 24.99 0.27
CA PRO A 225 -8.91 23.79 -0.37
C PRO A 225 -7.99 23.22 -1.45
N ASP A 226 -7.30 24.07 -2.20
CA ASP A 226 -6.45 23.68 -3.34
C ASP A 226 -4.95 23.56 -2.95
N SER A 227 -4.60 23.77 -1.66
CA SER A 227 -3.20 23.64 -1.24
C SER A 227 -2.81 22.17 -1.05
N TYR A 228 -1.52 21.86 -1.29
CA TYR A 228 -0.93 20.60 -0.88
C TYR A 228 -1.06 20.41 0.63
N ARG A 229 -1.38 19.21 1.05
CA ARG A 229 -1.45 18.83 2.45
C ARG A 229 -0.22 18.01 2.77
N ASP A 230 0.73 18.60 3.49
CA ASP A 230 1.91 17.85 3.93
C ASP A 230 1.59 16.89 5.07
N TYR A 231 2.47 15.94 5.32
CA TYR A 231 2.38 15.00 6.44
C TYR A 231 2.44 15.75 7.78
N ALA A 232 1.71 15.23 8.77
CA ALA A 232 1.82 15.67 10.16
C ALA A 232 2.87 14.81 10.87
N PRO A 233 3.92 15.39 11.49
CA PRO A 233 4.85 14.61 12.29
C PRO A 233 4.29 14.36 13.69
N HIS A 234 4.32 13.13 14.17
CA HIS A 234 3.94 12.81 15.54
C HIS A 234 4.81 11.69 16.15
N ALA A 235 4.72 11.51 17.46
CA ALA A 235 5.42 10.46 18.17
C ALA A 235 4.55 9.20 18.25
N VAL A 236 5.16 8.04 18.08
CA VAL A 236 4.48 6.72 18.16
C VAL A 236 5.13 5.88 19.25
N THR A 237 4.35 5.37 20.19
CA THR A 237 4.81 4.45 21.23
C THR A 237 4.76 3.01 20.73
N ILE A 238 5.90 2.31 20.79
CA ILE A 238 6.04 0.92 20.34
C ILE A 238 6.02 -0.04 21.54
N ARG A 239 5.31 -1.14 21.38
CA ARG A 239 5.28 -2.23 22.36
C ARG A 239 6.45 -3.18 22.13
N ARG A 240 7.13 -3.58 23.22
CA ARG A 240 8.13 -4.64 23.19
C ARG A 240 7.51 -5.98 22.77
N ASN A 241 8.32 -6.93 22.33
CA ASN A 241 7.93 -8.24 21.79
C ASN A 241 7.07 -8.10 20.52
N SER A 242 7.57 -7.35 19.58
CA SER A 242 6.96 -7.12 18.27
C SER A 242 8.04 -6.96 17.21
N HIS A 243 7.75 -7.35 15.97
CA HIS A 243 8.64 -7.08 14.83
C HIS A 243 8.97 -5.58 14.72
N VAL A 244 7.97 -4.71 14.95
CA VAL A 244 8.18 -3.25 14.94
C VAL A 244 9.24 -2.84 15.96
N TYR A 245 9.20 -3.42 17.19
CA TYR A 245 10.23 -3.13 18.20
C TYR A 245 11.60 -3.68 17.81
N ASP A 246 11.65 -4.88 17.26
CA ASP A 246 12.90 -5.52 16.86
C ASP A 246 13.56 -4.77 15.69
N ILE A 247 12.78 -4.29 14.72
CA ILE A 247 13.23 -3.50 13.58
C ILE A 247 13.77 -2.13 14.03
N TYR A 248 13.00 -1.40 14.82
CA TYR A 248 13.38 -0.03 15.17
C TYR A 248 14.32 0.08 16.37
N GLY A 249 14.28 -0.89 17.28
CA GLY A 249 15.12 -0.94 18.48
C GLY A 249 14.76 0.14 19.52
N ALA A 250 13.57 0.73 19.44
CA ALA A 250 13.13 1.85 20.26
C ALA A 250 11.71 1.66 20.79
N GLY A 251 11.45 2.16 22.00
CA GLY A 251 10.10 2.17 22.59
C GLY A 251 9.24 3.36 22.14
N THR A 252 9.83 4.35 21.49
CA THR A 252 9.16 5.50 20.90
C THR A 252 9.87 5.88 19.62
N LEU A 253 9.12 6.17 18.57
CA LEU A 253 9.58 6.80 17.35
C LEU A 253 9.07 8.23 17.33
N GLU A 254 9.97 9.17 17.05
CA GLU A 254 9.64 10.58 16.91
C GLU A 254 9.50 10.94 15.43
N GLY A 255 8.66 11.95 15.14
CA GLY A 255 8.51 12.49 13.80
C GLY A 255 7.93 11.51 12.76
N CYS A 256 7.11 10.54 13.17
CA CYS A 256 6.46 9.64 12.22
C CYS A 256 5.54 10.42 11.29
N PRO A 257 5.76 10.37 9.94
CA PRO A 257 4.91 11.09 8.99
C PRO A 257 3.52 10.48 8.95
N SER A 258 2.50 11.29 9.12
CA SER A 258 1.11 10.84 9.20
C SER A 258 0.22 11.59 8.23
N TRP A 259 -0.58 10.85 7.46
CA TRP A 259 -1.57 11.41 6.55
C TRP A 259 -2.79 10.49 6.47
N HIS A 260 -3.52 10.37 7.56
CA HIS A 260 -4.73 9.55 7.58
C HIS A 260 -5.82 10.20 8.43
N HIS A 261 -7.06 10.01 8.03
CA HIS A 261 -8.24 10.35 8.82
C HIS A 261 -9.02 9.11 9.26
N GLN A 262 -8.64 7.94 8.75
CA GLN A 262 -9.12 6.64 9.21
C GLN A 262 -8.05 5.95 10.07
N ALA A 263 -8.44 5.03 10.92
CA ALA A 263 -7.52 4.24 11.72
C ALA A 263 -8.14 2.89 12.10
N VAL A 264 -7.31 1.93 12.50
CA VAL A 264 -7.79 0.71 13.14
C VAL A 264 -8.34 1.07 14.53
N GLU A 265 -9.60 0.71 14.80
CA GLU A 265 -10.25 0.96 16.09
C GLU A 265 -9.97 -0.15 17.08
N ASN A 266 -10.19 -1.39 16.63
CA ASN A 266 -10.19 -2.55 17.51
C ASN A 266 -9.71 -3.79 16.76
N VAL A 267 -8.95 -4.64 17.45
CA VAL A 267 -8.45 -5.92 16.95
C VAL A 267 -8.84 -7.09 17.86
N ASP A 268 -9.79 -6.89 18.76
CA ASP A 268 -10.24 -7.92 19.68
C ASP A 268 -10.87 -9.10 18.91
N ASN A 269 -10.67 -10.30 19.43
CA ASN A 269 -11.11 -11.56 18.79
C ASN A 269 -10.49 -11.85 17.41
N THR A 270 -9.48 -11.10 17.00
CA THR A 270 -8.70 -11.35 15.79
C THR A 270 -7.37 -12.04 16.10
N ARG A 271 -6.62 -12.37 15.06
CA ARG A 271 -5.23 -12.84 15.17
C ARG A 271 -4.21 -11.70 15.18
N LEU A 272 -4.68 -10.46 15.15
CA LEU A 272 -3.82 -9.28 15.25
C LEU A 272 -3.39 -9.01 16.70
N LYS A 273 -2.27 -8.33 16.84
CA LYS A 273 -1.84 -7.64 18.06
C LYS A 273 -1.52 -6.19 17.72
N VAL A 274 -1.92 -5.28 18.61
CA VAL A 274 -1.49 -3.87 18.53
C VAL A 274 -0.04 -3.78 18.99
N THR A 275 0.82 -3.27 18.15
CA THR A 275 2.27 -3.18 18.41
C THR A 275 2.77 -1.74 18.52
N ALA A 276 2.01 -0.77 18.01
CA ALA A 276 2.28 0.64 18.29
C ALA A 276 0.98 1.47 18.36
N PHE A 277 1.05 2.61 19.03
CA PHE A 277 -0.07 3.53 19.22
C PHE A 277 0.39 4.94 19.56
N THR A 278 -0.48 5.93 19.32
CA THR A 278 -0.44 7.25 19.94
C THR A 278 -1.51 7.36 21.01
N GLU A 279 -1.36 8.29 21.95
CA GLU A 279 -2.40 8.59 22.95
C GLU A 279 -2.50 10.10 23.15
N THR A 280 -3.60 10.69 22.71
CA THR A 280 -3.86 12.12 22.82
C THR A 280 -5.27 12.36 23.37
N GLY A 281 -5.36 13.22 24.39
CA GLY A 281 -6.65 13.56 25.00
C GLY A 281 -7.38 12.38 25.65
N GLY A 282 -6.68 11.27 25.99
CA GLY A 282 -7.25 10.04 26.53
C GLY A 282 -7.83 9.10 25.46
N ILE A 283 -7.66 9.41 24.20
CA ILE A 283 -7.95 8.52 23.07
C ILE A 283 -6.64 7.90 22.57
N ARG A 284 -6.69 6.59 22.37
CA ARG A 284 -5.59 5.84 21.75
C ARG A 284 -5.95 5.53 20.30
N ILE A 285 -5.07 5.94 19.39
CA ILE A 285 -5.11 5.58 17.99
C ILE A 285 -4.04 4.51 17.74
N ILE A 286 -4.43 3.42 17.07
CA ILE A 286 -3.54 2.31 16.74
C ILE A 286 -2.67 2.71 15.55
N GLU A 287 -1.33 2.63 15.74
CA GLU A 287 -0.33 3.05 14.76
C GLU A 287 0.45 1.88 14.15
N ALA A 288 0.36 0.69 14.75
CA ALA A 288 0.86 -0.53 14.14
C ALA A 288 0.14 -1.77 14.65
N VAL A 289 -0.02 -2.74 13.74
CA VAL A 289 -0.55 -4.08 14.04
C VAL A 289 0.33 -5.15 13.40
N GLU A 290 0.31 -6.35 13.98
CA GLU A 290 0.98 -7.54 13.45
C GLU A 290 0.07 -8.76 13.58
N ARG A 291 0.19 -9.71 12.64
CA ARG A 291 -0.42 -11.04 12.76
C ARG A 291 0.42 -11.92 13.69
N ARG A 292 -0.24 -12.58 14.64
CA ARG A 292 0.43 -13.47 15.63
C ARG A 292 0.76 -14.85 15.08
N ASP A 293 0.12 -15.22 14.00
CA ASP A 293 0.13 -16.55 13.39
C ASP A 293 0.85 -16.57 12.03
N LYS A 294 1.57 -15.50 11.72
CA LYS A 294 2.35 -15.35 10.50
C LYS A 294 3.80 -15.06 10.81
N THR A 295 4.68 -15.54 9.94
CA THR A 295 6.13 -15.30 10.05
C THR A 295 6.43 -13.80 10.03
N PHE A 296 5.85 -13.07 9.07
CA PHE A 296 5.98 -11.62 9.00
C PHE A 296 4.75 -11.00 8.31
N ALA A 297 3.85 -10.40 9.06
CA ALA A 297 2.76 -9.60 8.52
C ALA A 297 2.54 -8.39 9.43
N VAL A 298 3.08 -7.26 9.02
CA VAL A 298 3.19 -6.01 9.78
C VAL A 298 2.47 -4.88 9.06
N GLY A 299 1.67 -4.11 9.78
CA GLY A 299 1.05 -2.88 9.30
C GLY A 299 1.53 -1.69 10.12
N LEU A 300 1.91 -0.60 9.44
CA LEU A 300 2.25 0.71 10.01
C LEU A 300 1.25 1.75 9.50
N GLN A 301 0.66 2.55 10.39
CA GLN A 301 -0.30 3.60 10.00
C GLN A 301 0.41 4.83 9.43
N PHE A 302 1.65 5.06 9.80
CA PHE A 302 2.50 6.15 9.35
C PHE A 302 3.35 5.76 8.12
N HIS A 303 4.04 6.76 7.55
CA HIS A 303 4.72 6.70 6.24
C HIS A 303 6.24 6.86 6.35
N PRO A 304 7.02 5.83 6.77
CA PRO A 304 8.48 5.94 6.83
C PRO A 304 9.10 6.30 5.47
N GLU A 305 8.51 5.84 4.34
CA GLU A 305 8.93 6.17 2.99
C GLU A 305 8.91 7.68 2.71
N ALA A 306 7.94 8.41 3.26
CA ALA A 306 7.86 9.85 3.10
C ALA A 306 9.01 10.58 3.82
N SER A 307 9.41 10.12 5.02
CA SER A 307 10.60 10.65 5.70
C SER A 307 11.85 10.45 4.86
N LEU A 308 12.03 9.23 4.35
CA LEU A 308 13.18 8.85 3.55
C LEU A 308 13.33 9.76 2.32
N VAL A 309 12.25 9.94 1.55
CA VAL A 309 12.27 10.78 0.35
C VAL A 309 12.51 12.25 0.69
N LYS A 310 11.90 12.79 1.76
CA LYS A 310 12.18 14.16 2.22
C LYS A 310 13.66 14.40 2.52
N HIS A 311 14.36 13.44 3.12
CA HIS A 311 15.80 13.53 3.36
C HIS A 311 16.61 13.43 2.07
N LEU A 312 16.24 12.54 1.15
CA LEU A 312 16.92 12.40 -0.16
C LEU A 312 16.80 13.67 -1.01
N GLU A 313 15.65 14.30 -0.99
CA GLU A 313 15.38 15.53 -1.72
C GLU A 313 15.94 16.79 -1.02
N GLY A 314 16.38 16.69 0.22
CA GLY A 314 16.83 17.81 1.01
C GLY A 314 15.71 18.80 1.33
N ALA A 315 14.50 18.31 1.60
CA ALA A 315 13.36 19.13 1.95
C ALA A 315 13.64 19.97 3.22
N GLU A 316 13.23 21.23 3.21
CA GLU A 316 13.50 22.19 4.31
C GLU A 316 12.96 21.72 5.67
N ASN A 317 11.90 20.88 5.66
CA ASN A 317 11.28 20.34 6.86
C ASN A 317 11.63 18.88 7.15
N ALA A 318 12.62 18.31 6.47
CA ALA A 318 13.01 16.89 6.67
C ALA A 318 13.34 16.59 8.15
N ASP A 319 13.97 17.51 8.85
CA ASP A 319 14.34 17.35 10.27
C ASP A 319 13.13 17.26 11.24
N GLN A 320 11.92 17.55 10.79
CA GLN A 320 10.71 17.37 11.58
C GLN A 320 10.21 15.90 11.56
N PHE A 321 10.71 15.11 10.65
CA PHE A 321 10.32 13.72 10.44
C PHE A 321 11.39 12.74 10.92
N MET A 322 11.11 11.46 10.85
CA MET A 322 12.06 10.40 11.20
C MET A 322 13.35 10.58 10.43
N ASP A 323 14.50 10.34 11.07
CA ASP A 323 15.76 10.38 10.35
C ASP A 323 15.83 9.26 9.27
N TYR A 324 16.67 9.51 8.26
CA TYR A 324 16.83 8.63 7.10
C TYR A 324 17.11 7.17 7.47
N GLU A 325 18.07 6.92 8.37
CA GLU A 325 18.46 5.57 8.76
C GLU A 325 17.33 4.83 9.50
N THR A 326 16.59 5.55 10.35
CA THR A 326 15.42 5.00 11.04
C THR A 326 14.30 4.70 10.05
N ALA A 327 14.01 5.59 9.11
CA ALA A 327 12.99 5.38 8.09
C ALA A 327 13.29 4.18 7.19
N LEU A 328 14.56 3.93 6.87
CA LEU A 328 14.99 2.86 5.99
C LEU A 328 14.93 1.45 6.64
N LYS A 329 14.87 1.35 7.97
CA LYS A 329 14.96 0.06 8.69
C LYS A 329 13.91 -0.97 8.26
N ILE A 330 12.64 -0.56 8.12
CA ILE A 330 11.57 -1.48 7.72
C ILE A 330 11.80 -2.02 6.30
N PHE A 331 12.30 -1.19 5.38
CA PHE A 331 12.58 -1.61 4.01
C PHE A 331 13.77 -2.56 3.95
N ARG A 332 14.83 -2.33 4.75
CA ARG A 332 15.95 -3.28 4.90
C ARG A 332 15.49 -4.62 5.44
N GLU A 333 14.54 -4.62 6.39
CA GLU A 333 13.95 -5.87 6.88
C GLU A 333 13.19 -6.61 5.78
N LEU A 334 12.45 -5.89 4.92
CA LEU A 334 11.69 -6.50 3.83
C LEU A 334 12.57 -7.09 2.73
N VAL A 335 13.73 -6.49 2.44
CA VAL A 335 14.69 -6.99 1.45
C VAL A 335 15.66 -8.02 2.02
N SER A 336 15.69 -8.21 3.35
CA SER A 336 16.53 -9.23 3.97
C SER A 336 16.05 -10.64 3.60
N GLU A 337 16.98 -11.53 3.29
CA GLU A 337 16.69 -12.96 3.22
C GLU A 337 16.41 -13.48 4.63
N GLU A 338 15.42 -14.35 4.79
CA GLU A 338 15.27 -15.05 6.05
C GLU A 338 16.53 -15.89 6.29
N ALA A 339 17.16 -15.73 7.47
CA ALA A 339 18.27 -16.60 7.85
C ALA A 339 17.72 -18.03 7.83
N GLU A 340 18.21 -18.85 6.90
CA GLU A 340 17.97 -20.29 6.94
C GLU A 340 18.30 -20.76 8.36
N SER A 341 17.30 -21.25 9.10
CA SER A 341 17.53 -21.89 10.38
C SER A 341 18.42 -23.09 10.09
N GLU A 342 19.70 -23.00 10.47
CA GLU A 342 20.59 -24.17 10.49
C GLU A 342 19.88 -25.20 11.40
N GLU A 343 19.19 -26.16 10.80
CA GLU A 343 18.82 -27.39 11.51
C GLU A 343 20.13 -28.02 11.98
N GLU A 344 20.46 -27.84 13.26
CA GLU A 344 21.48 -28.66 13.92
C GLU A 344 21.06 -30.13 13.74
N ILE A 345 21.66 -30.79 12.78
CA ILE A 345 21.58 -32.24 12.68
C ILE A 345 22.24 -32.77 13.97
N PRO A 346 21.48 -33.42 14.89
CA PRO A 346 22.09 -33.97 16.07
C PRO A 346 23.08 -35.06 15.63
N ASP A 347 24.34 -34.88 15.98
CA ASP A 347 25.36 -35.90 15.83
C ASP A 347 24.89 -37.20 16.46
N ALA A 348 24.66 -38.19 15.59
CA ALA A 348 24.37 -39.54 16.04
C ALA A 348 25.61 -40.15 16.67
N ALA A 349 25.62 -40.27 18.02
CA ALA A 349 26.58 -41.06 18.80
C ALA A 349 25.99 -42.46 19.06
#